data_36e103ae307067aef161a22f67894fa6
#
_entry.id   36e103ae307067aef161a22f67894fa6
#
_cell.length_a   1.000
_cell.length_b   1.000
_cell.length_c   1.000
_cell.angle_alpha   90.00
_cell.angle_beta   90.00
_cell.angle_gamma   90.00
#
_symmetry.space_group_name_H-M   'P 1'
#
loop_
_entity.id
_entity.type
_entity.pdbx_description
1 polymer ?
#
loop_
_entity_poly.entity_id
_entity_poly.type
_entity_poly.pdbx_seq_one_letter_code
_entity_poly.pdbx_strand_id
1 'polypeptide(L)'
;SFDFGNGFAAAIGYEGQGMGTKGIATDAGVDAYGAQVSYLGDSYGVSLSWASIENHDDDNNLDSDHGQTQSRGLNAYYTPDLANFPSISAGFELNHDDSEADAADESSHYFIGLQWDEFGNGTLGAAVGSKAPYKENADSFTMYEVFYSYDYADGITITPLIYSKDNGGSAEDETGLIVKTEFSF
;
A
#
# COMPACT_ATOMS: atom_id res chain seq x y z
N SER A 1 -14.02 11.07 -8.12
CA SER A 1 -12.75 11.83 -8.18
C SER A 1 -12.98 13.16 -8.86
N PHE A 2 -12.19 14.15 -8.49
CA PHE A 2 -12.23 15.51 -8.98
C PHE A 2 -10.83 15.90 -9.45
N ASP A 3 -10.71 16.39 -10.67
CA ASP A 3 -9.49 16.98 -11.19
C ASP A 3 -9.66 18.51 -11.19
N PHE A 4 -8.79 19.21 -10.46
CA PHE A 4 -8.80 20.67 -10.36
C PHE A 4 -7.94 21.35 -11.43
N GLY A 5 -7.25 20.57 -12.27
CA GLY A 5 -6.22 21.05 -13.17
C GLY A 5 -4.90 21.39 -12.46
N ASN A 6 -3.88 21.75 -13.25
CA ASN A 6 -2.54 22.09 -12.75
C ASN A 6 -1.90 20.99 -11.85
N GLY A 7 -2.26 19.73 -12.07
CA GLY A 7 -1.74 18.58 -11.33
C GLY A 7 -2.46 18.27 -10.01
N PHE A 8 -3.42 19.07 -9.58
CA PHE A 8 -4.17 18.79 -8.36
C PHE A 8 -5.40 17.94 -8.62
N ALA A 9 -5.58 16.91 -7.80
CA ALA A 9 -6.77 16.06 -7.81
C ALA A 9 -7.19 15.69 -6.38
N ALA A 10 -8.47 15.35 -6.23
CA ALA A 10 -9.02 14.78 -5.00
C ALA A 10 -9.97 13.63 -5.32
N ALA A 11 -10.08 12.69 -4.41
CA ALA A 11 -11.05 11.61 -4.45
C ALA A 11 -11.70 11.42 -3.09
N ILE A 12 -12.97 11.05 -3.10
CA ILE A 12 -13.70 10.56 -1.94
C ILE A 12 -14.39 9.26 -2.33
N GLY A 13 -14.50 8.33 -1.40
CA GLY A 13 -15.17 7.05 -1.60
C GLY A 13 -15.99 6.67 -0.37
N TYR A 14 -17.03 5.91 -0.61
CA TYR A 14 -17.82 5.25 0.40
C TYR A 14 -18.20 3.86 -0.11
N GLU A 15 -18.10 2.87 0.76
CA GLU A 15 -18.56 1.51 0.54
C GLU A 15 -19.28 1.05 1.81
N GLY A 16 -20.48 0.49 1.66
CA GLY A 16 -21.23 -0.07 2.77
C GLY A 16 -21.60 -1.53 2.50
N GLN A 17 -21.31 -2.41 3.44
CA GLN A 17 -21.69 -3.80 3.40
C GLN A 17 -23.05 -4.00 4.08
N GLY A 18 -23.96 -4.69 3.42
CA GLY A 18 -25.30 -4.94 3.93
C GLY A 18 -26.32 -3.80 3.70
N MET A 19 -26.00 -2.80 2.90
CA MET A 19 -26.86 -1.63 2.63
C MET A 19 -28.29 -1.98 2.17
N GLY A 20 -28.50 -3.09 1.47
CA GLY A 20 -29.82 -3.51 0.99
C GLY A 20 -30.80 -3.89 2.10
N THR A 21 -30.32 -4.24 3.28
CA THR A 21 -31.13 -4.66 4.44
C THR A 21 -30.93 -3.79 5.67
N LYS A 22 -29.76 -3.19 5.81
CA LYS A 22 -29.36 -2.46 7.01
C LYS A 22 -29.33 -0.93 6.83
N GLY A 23 -29.45 -0.44 5.58
CA GLY A 23 -29.42 1.00 5.26
C GLY A 23 -28.01 1.50 4.89
N ILE A 24 -27.91 2.78 4.55
CA ILE A 24 -26.68 3.47 4.18
C ILE A 24 -26.20 4.30 5.37
N ALA A 25 -24.93 4.18 5.76
CA ALA A 25 -24.32 4.89 6.89
C ALA A 25 -25.17 4.73 8.19
N THR A 26 -25.45 3.50 8.54
CA THR A 26 -26.22 3.15 9.74
C THR A 26 -25.37 2.31 10.69
N ASP A 27 -25.67 2.34 11.97
CA ASP A 27 -25.01 1.52 13.00
C ASP A 27 -25.32 0.01 12.91
N ALA A 28 -25.66 -0.48 11.72
CA ALA A 28 -26.12 -1.85 11.52
C ALA A 28 -25.33 -2.60 10.43
N GLY A 29 -24.22 -2.07 9.96
CA GLY A 29 -23.42 -2.65 8.89
C GLY A 29 -21.93 -2.36 9.03
N VAL A 30 -21.17 -2.68 8.01
CA VAL A 30 -19.77 -2.24 7.89
C VAL A 30 -19.74 -1.09 6.90
N ASP A 31 -19.25 0.05 7.32
CA ASP A 31 -19.11 1.23 6.50
C ASP A 31 -17.62 1.58 6.30
N ALA A 32 -17.22 1.80 5.06
CA ALA A 32 -15.88 2.22 4.71
C ALA A 32 -15.90 3.59 4.03
N TYR A 33 -15.06 4.47 4.49
CA TYR A 33 -14.88 5.83 3.96
C TYR A 33 -13.45 6.02 3.49
N GLY A 34 -13.27 6.78 2.44
CA GLY A 34 -11.94 7.13 1.96
C GLY A 34 -11.89 8.52 1.38
N ALA A 35 -10.76 9.19 1.59
CA ALA A 35 -10.46 10.48 0.99
C ALA A 35 -8.99 10.54 0.59
N GLN A 36 -8.71 11.18 -0.52
CA GLN A 36 -7.35 11.42 -1.01
C GLN A 36 -7.26 12.80 -1.65
N VAL A 37 -6.14 13.46 -1.44
CA VAL A 37 -5.72 14.62 -2.21
C VAL A 37 -4.34 14.35 -2.79
N SER A 38 -4.10 14.81 -4.02
CA SER A 38 -2.82 14.60 -4.67
C SER A 38 -2.41 15.80 -5.52
N TYR A 39 -1.11 15.93 -5.65
CA TYR A 39 -0.47 16.74 -6.67
C TYR A 39 0.40 15.85 -7.55
N LEU A 40 0.21 15.91 -8.85
CA LEU A 40 0.96 15.16 -9.85
C LEU A 40 1.58 16.15 -10.83
N GLY A 41 2.88 16.38 -10.70
CA GLY A 41 3.69 17.16 -11.63
C GLY A 41 4.49 16.26 -12.57
N ASP A 42 5.23 16.86 -13.50
CA ASP A 42 6.00 16.13 -14.52
C ASP A 42 7.15 15.31 -13.88
N SER A 43 7.80 15.83 -12.85
CA SER A 43 8.97 15.20 -12.25
C SER A 43 8.74 14.74 -10.81
N TYR A 44 7.65 15.12 -10.18
CA TYR A 44 7.35 14.71 -8.82
C TYR A 44 5.84 14.70 -8.57
N GLY A 45 5.44 13.90 -7.61
CA GLY A 45 4.08 13.90 -7.11
C GLY A 45 4.04 13.56 -5.64
N VAL A 46 2.96 13.99 -5.00
CA VAL A 46 2.68 13.69 -3.60
C VAL A 46 1.19 13.44 -3.41
N SER A 47 0.84 12.48 -2.58
CA SER A 47 -0.55 12.22 -2.19
C SER A 47 -0.68 12.01 -0.69
N LEU A 48 -1.78 12.51 -0.15
CA LEU A 48 -2.24 12.26 1.21
C LEU A 48 -3.55 11.49 1.10
N SER A 49 -3.65 10.39 1.83
CA SER A 49 -4.84 9.54 1.88
C SER A 49 -5.29 9.32 3.32
N TRP A 50 -6.57 9.13 3.48
CA TRP A 50 -7.22 8.70 4.70
C TRP A 50 -8.29 7.69 4.36
N ALA A 51 -8.38 6.64 5.18
CA ALA A 51 -9.46 5.66 5.12
C ALA A 51 -9.93 5.33 6.54
N SER A 52 -11.19 5.02 6.68
CA SER A 52 -11.79 4.50 7.91
C SER A 52 -12.74 3.37 7.54
N ILE A 53 -12.68 2.28 8.30
CA ILE A 53 -13.62 1.17 8.24
C ILE A 53 -14.25 1.07 9.63
N GLU A 54 -15.56 1.17 9.69
CA GLU A 54 -16.34 1.09 10.91
C GLU A 54 -17.17 -0.20 10.86
N ASN A 55 -16.94 -1.09 11.81
CA ASN A 55 -17.67 -2.34 11.92
C ASN A 55 -18.73 -2.22 13.03
N HIS A 56 -19.98 -2.21 12.64
CA HIS A 56 -21.12 -2.21 13.53
C HIS A 56 -21.76 -3.61 13.53
N ASP A 57 -21.11 -4.59 14.13
CA ASP A 57 -21.65 -5.94 14.18
C ASP A 57 -22.81 -6.03 15.19
N ASP A 58 -24.01 -6.25 14.67
CA ASP A 58 -25.28 -6.20 15.37
C ASP A 58 -25.70 -7.59 15.90
N ASP A 59 -24.74 -8.41 16.32
CA ASP A 59 -25.02 -9.65 17.02
C ASP A 59 -25.35 -9.38 18.48
N ASN A 60 -26.57 -8.86 18.77
CA ASN A 60 -27.30 -8.89 20.07
C ASN A 60 -26.49 -9.11 21.37
N ASN A 61 -25.19 -8.93 21.33
CA ASN A 61 -24.26 -9.02 22.43
C ASN A 61 -23.92 -7.59 22.87
N LEU A 62 -24.43 -7.19 24.01
CA LEU A 62 -24.25 -5.85 24.59
C LEU A 62 -22.76 -5.52 24.94
N ASP A 63 -21.84 -6.40 24.62
CA ASP A 63 -20.38 -6.27 24.80
C ASP A 63 -19.59 -6.32 23.47
N SER A 64 -20.25 -6.25 22.29
CA SER A 64 -19.52 -6.17 21.02
C SER A 64 -18.94 -4.76 20.88
N ASP A 65 -17.65 -4.65 21.02
CA ASP A 65 -16.88 -3.45 20.72
C ASP A 65 -17.11 -3.08 19.25
N HIS A 66 -17.65 -1.90 19.01
CA HIS A 66 -17.73 -1.31 17.69
C HIS A 66 -16.32 -0.96 17.25
N GLY A 67 -15.70 -1.87 16.49
CA GLY A 67 -14.31 -1.69 16.07
C GLY A 67 -14.18 -0.70 14.94
N GLN A 68 -13.20 0.17 15.01
CA GLN A 68 -12.83 1.10 13.95
C GLN A 68 -11.37 0.88 13.55
N THR A 69 -11.13 0.77 12.24
CA THR A 69 -9.79 0.79 11.68
C THR A 69 -9.60 2.07 10.89
N GLN A 70 -8.57 2.84 11.18
CA GLN A 70 -8.20 4.04 10.45
C GLN A 70 -6.80 3.91 9.85
N SER A 71 -6.66 4.37 8.60
CA SER A 71 -5.37 4.44 7.90
C SER A 71 -5.12 5.86 7.39
N ARG A 72 -3.90 6.33 7.51
CA ARG A 72 -3.44 7.62 6.99
C ARG A 72 -2.14 7.41 6.23
N GLY A 73 -2.13 7.75 4.95
CA GLY A 73 -1.00 7.52 4.06
C GLY A 73 -0.44 8.82 3.48
N LEU A 74 0.88 8.87 3.37
CA LEU A 74 1.63 9.83 2.59
C LEU A 74 2.46 9.07 1.57
N ASN A 75 2.28 9.41 0.28
CA ASN A 75 3.10 8.83 -0.79
C ASN A 75 3.69 9.96 -1.64
N ALA A 76 4.91 9.75 -2.10
CA ALA A 76 5.60 10.67 -2.98
C ALA A 76 6.44 9.92 -4.00
N TYR A 77 6.63 10.54 -5.17
CA TYR A 77 7.63 10.11 -6.13
C TYR A 77 8.40 11.31 -6.66
N TYR A 78 9.62 11.04 -7.12
CA TYR A 78 10.47 11.99 -7.79
C TYR A 78 11.22 11.31 -8.93
N THR A 79 11.09 11.86 -10.13
CA THR A 79 11.81 11.40 -11.33
C THR A 79 12.73 12.52 -11.78
N PRO A 80 14.02 12.49 -11.38
CA PRO A 80 14.98 13.53 -11.74
C PRO A 80 15.29 13.50 -13.24
N ASP A 81 15.42 14.68 -13.84
CA ASP A 81 15.91 14.83 -15.22
C ASP A 81 17.46 14.72 -15.23
N LEU A 82 17.94 13.56 -14.86
CA LEU A 82 19.37 13.24 -14.78
C LEU A 82 19.62 11.85 -15.40
N ALA A 83 20.48 11.79 -16.39
CA ALA A 83 20.83 10.54 -17.05
C ALA A 83 21.37 9.51 -16.03
N ASN A 84 20.87 8.29 -16.11
CA ASN A 84 21.23 7.15 -15.23
C ASN A 84 20.88 7.32 -13.76
N PHE A 85 20.09 8.30 -13.40
CA PHE A 85 19.61 8.45 -12.04
C PHE A 85 18.22 7.76 -11.92
N PRO A 86 17.92 7.06 -10.81
CA PRO A 86 16.65 6.37 -10.67
C PRO A 86 15.50 7.33 -10.39
N SER A 87 14.31 6.94 -10.77
CA SER A 87 13.10 7.43 -10.14
C SER A 87 13.04 6.91 -8.71
N ILE A 88 12.60 7.76 -7.79
CA ILE A 88 12.50 7.46 -6.35
C ILE A 88 11.03 7.51 -5.98
N SER A 89 10.55 6.48 -5.30
CA SER A 89 9.22 6.48 -4.68
C SER A 89 9.35 6.20 -3.18
N ALA A 90 8.50 6.83 -2.39
CA ALA A 90 8.45 6.60 -0.95
C ALA A 90 7.01 6.70 -0.46
N GLY A 91 6.68 5.89 0.52
CA GLY A 91 5.40 5.91 1.20
C GLY A 91 5.55 5.67 2.69
N PHE A 92 4.63 6.27 3.43
CA PHE A 92 4.50 6.07 4.86
C PHE A 92 3.02 6.00 5.21
N GLU A 93 2.65 5.02 6.03
CA GLU A 93 1.28 4.80 6.48
C GLU A 93 1.25 4.62 7.99
N LEU A 94 0.25 5.22 8.61
CA LEU A 94 -0.12 5.03 10.00
C LEU A 94 -1.49 4.39 10.06
N ASN A 95 -1.61 3.29 10.79
CA ASN A 95 -2.86 2.60 11.05
C ASN A 95 -3.17 2.65 12.54
N HIS A 96 -4.43 2.83 12.83
CA HIS A 96 -5.01 2.69 14.15
C HIS A 96 -6.15 1.67 14.06
N ASP A 97 -6.12 0.66 14.91
CA ASP A 97 -7.08 -0.44 14.89
C ASP A 97 -7.56 -0.71 16.32
N ASP A 98 -8.82 -0.41 16.60
CA ASP A 98 -9.49 -0.70 17.85
C ASP A 98 -10.56 -1.80 17.69
N SER A 99 -10.52 -2.54 16.58
CA SER A 99 -11.53 -3.54 16.21
C SER A 99 -11.43 -4.84 17.00
N GLU A 100 -10.27 -5.16 17.56
CA GLU A 100 -10.04 -6.41 18.32
C GLU A 100 -9.12 -6.14 19.52
N ALA A 101 -9.42 -6.75 20.66
CA ALA A 101 -8.68 -6.57 21.91
C ALA A 101 -7.19 -7.01 21.83
N ASP A 102 -6.84 -7.88 20.89
CA ASP A 102 -5.47 -8.39 20.67
C ASP A 102 -4.80 -7.77 19.43
N ALA A 103 -5.47 -6.85 18.74
CA ALA A 103 -4.88 -6.14 17.59
C ALA A 103 -3.86 -5.10 18.08
N ALA A 104 -2.89 -4.75 17.23
CA ALA A 104 -2.00 -3.65 17.53
C ALA A 104 -2.76 -2.34 17.36
N ASP A 105 -3.04 -1.62 18.44
CA ASP A 105 -3.75 -0.34 18.43
C ASP A 105 -3.15 0.64 17.43
N GLU A 106 -1.83 0.66 17.30
CA GLU A 106 -1.12 1.51 16.35
C GLU A 106 -0.08 0.70 15.58
N SER A 107 -0.03 0.91 14.28
CA SER A 107 1.00 0.33 13.43
C SER A 107 1.46 1.33 12.36
N SER A 108 2.69 1.17 11.91
CA SER A 108 3.23 2.00 10.84
C SER A 108 3.92 1.17 9.78
N HIS A 109 3.78 1.61 8.53
CA HIS A 109 4.42 1.01 7.37
C HIS A 109 5.18 2.08 6.59
N TYR A 110 6.28 1.67 6.00
CA TYR A 110 6.98 2.52 5.04
C TYR A 110 7.48 1.69 3.86
N PHE A 111 7.69 2.34 2.74
CA PHE A 111 8.49 1.81 1.65
C PHE A 111 9.35 2.90 1.01
N ILE A 112 10.47 2.49 0.41
CA ILE A 112 11.31 3.30 -0.46
C ILE A 112 11.64 2.43 -1.66
N GLY A 113 11.35 2.92 -2.87
CA GLY A 113 11.62 2.26 -4.14
C GLY A 113 12.53 3.10 -5.02
N LEU A 114 13.40 2.44 -5.75
CA LEU A 114 14.27 3.01 -6.77
C LEU A 114 14.02 2.28 -8.09
N GLN A 115 13.93 3.01 -9.19
CA GLN A 115 13.71 2.41 -10.51
C GLN A 115 14.57 3.11 -11.57
N TRP A 116 15.29 2.34 -12.34
CA TRP A 116 16.06 2.75 -13.52
C TRP A 116 15.37 2.20 -14.75
N ASP A 117 14.70 3.06 -15.53
CA ASP A 117 13.88 2.64 -16.68
C ASP A 117 14.71 2.19 -17.88
N GLU A 118 15.90 2.72 -18.07
CA GLU A 118 16.79 2.39 -19.19
C GLU A 118 18.07 1.70 -18.70
N PHE A 119 17.94 0.65 -17.91
CA PHE A 119 19.08 -0.14 -17.46
C PHE A 119 19.37 -1.29 -18.43
N GLY A 120 20.29 -1.06 -19.36
CA GLY A 120 20.51 -2.00 -20.46
C GLY A 120 19.29 -2.08 -21.40
N ASN A 121 18.74 -3.28 -21.57
CA ASN A 121 17.54 -3.51 -22.39
C ASN A 121 16.27 -3.70 -21.53
N GLY A 122 16.21 -3.07 -20.37
CA GLY A 122 15.09 -3.27 -19.48
C GLY A 122 15.06 -2.27 -18.34
N THR A 123 14.28 -2.58 -17.33
CA THR A 123 14.07 -1.78 -16.12
C THR A 123 14.63 -2.52 -14.90
N LEU A 124 15.52 -1.87 -14.17
CA LEU A 124 16.00 -2.35 -12.87
C LEU A 124 15.20 -1.66 -11.78
N GLY A 125 14.71 -2.42 -10.81
CA GLY A 125 14.07 -1.89 -9.62
C GLY A 125 14.63 -2.48 -8.34
N ALA A 126 14.63 -1.68 -7.28
CA ALA A 126 14.98 -2.10 -5.93
C ALA A 126 14.06 -1.42 -4.93
N ALA A 127 13.60 -2.14 -3.90
CA ALA A 127 12.77 -1.56 -2.87
C ALA A 127 13.09 -2.13 -1.49
N VAL A 128 12.81 -1.33 -0.47
CA VAL A 128 12.78 -1.73 0.93
C VAL A 128 11.48 -1.21 1.54
N GLY A 129 10.87 -2.02 2.38
CA GLY A 129 9.66 -1.63 3.09
C GLY A 129 9.49 -2.40 4.38
N SER A 130 8.65 -1.88 5.25
CA SER A 130 8.24 -2.55 6.47
C SER A 130 6.80 -3.05 6.36
N LYS A 131 6.53 -4.11 7.08
CA LYS A 131 5.17 -4.54 7.39
C LYS A 131 5.04 -4.58 8.90
N ALA A 132 4.10 -3.82 9.42
CA ALA A 132 3.81 -3.86 10.84
C ALA A 132 3.20 -5.21 11.25
N PRO A 133 3.35 -5.60 12.50
CA PRO A 133 2.70 -6.80 13.03
C PRO A 133 1.18 -6.63 13.04
N TYR A 134 0.50 -7.73 12.88
CA TYR A 134 -0.96 -7.78 13.01
C TYR A 134 -1.40 -7.82 14.49
N LYS A 135 -0.48 -8.20 15.39
CA LYS A 135 -0.75 -8.33 16.84
C LYS A 135 0.09 -7.37 17.64
N GLU A 136 -0.48 -6.92 18.74
CA GLU A 136 0.23 -6.12 19.73
C GLU A 136 1.52 -6.82 20.21
N ASN A 137 2.59 -6.07 20.36
CA ASN A 137 3.92 -6.54 20.78
C ASN A 137 4.60 -7.58 19.86
N ALA A 138 4.12 -7.77 18.64
CA ALA A 138 4.85 -8.54 17.64
C ALA A 138 5.89 -7.67 16.91
N ASP A 139 6.98 -8.30 16.45
CA ASP A 139 8.04 -7.61 15.74
C ASP A 139 7.58 -7.19 14.33
N SER A 140 7.95 -5.99 13.90
CA SER A 140 7.74 -5.54 12.54
C SER A 140 8.70 -6.27 11.58
N PHE A 141 8.22 -6.53 10.37
CA PHE A 141 9.03 -7.16 9.32
C PHE A 141 9.65 -6.11 8.42
N THR A 142 10.88 -6.35 7.99
CA THR A 142 11.49 -5.57 6.90
C THR A 142 11.61 -6.46 5.66
N MET A 143 11.20 -5.94 4.52
CA MET A 143 11.25 -6.63 3.24
C MET A 143 12.12 -5.86 2.28
N TYR A 144 12.88 -6.62 1.50
CA TYR A 144 13.76 -6.11 0.45
C TYR A 144 13.42 -6.83 -0.84
N GLU A 145 13.43 -6.12 -1.95
CA GLU A 145 13.31 -6.73 -3.27
C GLU A 145 14.21 -6.05 -4.29
N VAL A 146 14.66 -6.84 -5.24
CA VAL A 146 15.34 -6.37 -6.45
C VAL A 146 14.77 -7.13 -7.63
N PHE A 147 14.39 -6.42 -8.67
CA PHE A 147 13.91 -7.04 -9.92
C PHE A 147 14.59 -6.43 -11.14
N TYR A 148 14.58 -7.20 -12.21
CA TYR A 148 14.99 -6.73 -13.53
C TYR A 148 13.94 -7.15 -14.56
N SER A 149 13.22 -6.18 -15.11
CA SER A 149 12.23 -6.43 -16.14
C SER A 149 12.89 -6.32 -17.52
N TYR A 150 12.91 -7.41 -18.27
CA TYR A 150 13.59 -7.52 -19.55
C TYR A 150 12.61 -7.85 -20.68
N ASP A 151 12.59 -7.03 -21.71
CA ASP A 151 11.83 -7.28 -22.92
C ASP A 151 12.57 -8.30 -23.80
N TYR A 152 12.19 -9.57 -23.63
CA TYR A 152 12.82 -10.70 -24.32
C TYR A 152 12.53 -10.70 -25.81
N ALA A 153 11.30 -10.40 -26.20
CA ALA A 153 10.83 -10.31 -27.58
C ALA A 153 9.61 -9.38 -27.66
N ASP A 154 9.17 -9.05 -28.87
CA ASP A 154 7.94 -8.28 -29.08
C ASP A 154 6.75 -8.99 -28.38
N GLY A 155 6.13 -8.30 -27.45
CA GLY A 155 5.03 -8.81 -26.63
C GLY A 155 5.43 -9.82 -25.55
N ILE A 156 6.71 -10.04 -25.24
CA ILE A 156 7.17 -10.94 -24.18
C ILE A 156 8.14 -10.24 -23.23
N THR A 157 7.71 -10.04 -22.00
CA THR A 157 8.54 -9.47 -20.92
C THR A 157 8.80 -10.53 -19.84
N ILE A 158 10.05 -10.67 -19.41
CA ILE A 158 10.47 -11.58 -18.33
C ILE A 158 11.05 -10.77 -17.19
N THR A 159 10.53 -10.97 -15.99
CA THR A 159 10.95 -10.23 -14.79
C THR A 159 11.35 -11.21 -13.69
N PRO A 160 12.61 -11.59 -13.58
CA PRO A 160 13.15 -12.20 -12.37
C PRO A 160 13.15 -11.18 -11.22
N LEU A 161 12.74 -11.63 -10.04
CA LEU A 161 12.70 -10.86 -8.80
C LEU A 161 13.26 -11.72 -7.67
N ILE A 162 14.14 -11.14 -6.89
CA ILE A 162 14.64 -11.73 -5.63
C ILE A 162 14.11 -10.89 -4.49
N TYR A 163 13.57 -11.54 -3.49
CA TYR A 163 13.13 -10.86 -2.27
C TYR A 163 13.74 -11.51 -1.03
N SER A 164 13.86 -10.72 0.02
CA SER A 164 14.18 -11.17 1.38
C SER A 164 13.23 -10.51 2.36
N LYS A 165 12.75 -11.28 3.32
CA LYS A 165 11.90 -10.85 4.40
C LYS A 165 12.57 -11.21 5.71
N ASP A 166 12.94 -10.22 6.48
CA ASP A 166 13.36 -10.35 7.87
C ASP A 166 12.11 -10.53 8.73
N ASN A 167 11.95 -11.70 9.31
CA ASN A 167 10.76 -12.03 10.11
C ASN A 167 10.85 -11.49 11.54
N GLY A 168 11.93 -10.81 11.90
CA GLY A 168 12.14 -10.26 13.25
C GLY A 168 12.33 -11.35 14.33
N GLY A 169 12.83 -10.95 15.48
CA GLY A 169 12.94 -11.81 16.65
C GLY A 169 13.75 -13.10 16.40
N SER A 170 13.16 -14.24 16.75
CA SER A 170 13.80 -15.57 16.61
C SER A 170 13.32 -16.39 15.39
N ALA A 171 12.46 -15.83 14.55
CA ALA A 171 12.01 -16.51 13.33
C ALA A 171 13.10 -16.45 12.25
N GLU A 172 13.19 -17.50 11.43
CA GLU A 172 14.14 -17.53 10.32
C GLU A 172 13.69 -16.54 9.22
N ASP A 173 14.66 -15.84 8.63
CA ASP A 173 14.43 -14.97 7.48
C ASP A 173 14.00 -15.79 6.26
N GLU A 174 13.13 -15.23 5.46
CA GLU A 174 12.65 -15.83 4.23
C GLU A 174 13.31 -15.14 3.02
N THR A 175 13.89 -15.94 2.13
CA THR A 175 14.42 -15.43 0.86
C THR A 175 13.85 -16.26 -0.28
N GLY A 176 13.39 -15.59 -1.33
CA GLY A 176 12.78 -16.27 -2.47
C GLY A 176 13.15 -15.64 -3.80
N LEU A 177 12.92 -16.42 -4.86
CA LEU A 177 13.04 -16.01 -6.25
C LEU A 177 11.69 -16.19 -6.94
N ILE A 178 11.25 -15.16 -7.63
CA ILE A 178 10.04 -15.19 -8.48
C ILE A 178 10.48 -14.87 -9.90
N VAL A 179 9.93 -15.56 -10.88
CA VAL A 179 10.09 -15.20 -12.30
C VAL A 179 8.69 -14.98 -12.87
N LYS A 180 8.39 -13.74 -13.18
CA LYS A 180 7.14 -13.35 -13.86
C LYS A 180 7.39 -13.32 -15.37
N THR A 181 6.45 -13.87 -16.16
CA THR A 181 6.46 -13.73 -17.62
C THR A 181 5.13 -13.14 -18.06
N GLU A 182 5.19 -12.09 -18.84
CA GLU A 182 4.04 -11.39 -19.39
C GLU A 182 4.01 -11.56 -20.91
N PHE A 183 2.81 -11.81 -21.42
CA PHE A 183 2.54 -11.94 -22.87
C PHE A 183 1.51 -10.88 -23.26
N SER A 184 1.81 -10.08 -24.30
CA SER A 184 0.92 -9.09 -24.89
C SER A 184 0.63 -9.50 -26.35
N PHE A 185 -0.65 -9.59 -26.73
CA PHE A 185 -1.11 -10.02 -28.06
C PHE A 185 -1.88 -8.91 -28.75
#